data_f8e8b375a751d74c71db5a2da6774a85
#
_entry.id   f8e8b375a751d74c71db5a2da6774a85
#
_cell.length_a   1.000
_cell.length_b   1.000
_cell.length_c   1.000
_cell.angle_alpha   90.00
_cell.angle_beta   90.00
_cell.angle_gamma   90.00
#
_symmetry.space_group_name_H-M   'P 1'
#
loop_
_entity.id
_entity.type
_entity.pdbx_description
1 polymer ?
#
loop_
_entity_poly.entity_id
_entity_poly.type
_entity_poly.pdbx_seq_one_letter_code
_entity_poly.pdbx_strand_id
1 'polypeptide(L)'
;MKEDLRVVKTKRNIKSEMMELLQKKPVEKITVTELASQAFINKGTFYHHYSDIYDLYHELVSDFIENTIGSLDYYEEFFTEPERFLQKFLCDFRVNDIKKTFPFYTEGTHSLFLPYYVTEVLLNRLMSVNYVENTIENRVKVQCCITAMTATKSHFDEAYNNIIVKVVSKMIRSTFE
;
A
#
# COMPACT_ATOMS: atom_id res chain seq x y z
N MET A 1 14.68 -21.01 -7.52
CA MET A 1 15.67 -20.42 -8.48
C MET A 1 16.36 -19.27 -7.77
N LYS A 2 17.68 -19.27 -7.61
CA LYS A 2 18.38 -18.11 -7.01
C LYS A 2 18.32 -16.96 -8.03
N GLU A 3 17.69 -15.87 -7.67
CA GLU A 3 17.71 -14.64 -8.47
C GLU A 3 19.16 -14.18 -8.64
N ASP A 4 19.52 -13.76 -9.88
CA ASP A 4 20.88 -13.31 -10.14
C ASP A 4 21.19 -12.06 -9.31
N LEU A 5 22.20 -12.14 -8.47
CA LEU A 5 22.63 -11.04 -7.60
C LEU A 5 22.90 -9.73 -8.33
N ARG A 6 23.22 -9.79 -9.62
CA ARG A 6 23.39 -8.59 -10.46
C ARG A 6 22.05 -7.92 -10.72
N VAL A 7 21.01 -8.70 -11.02
CA VAL A 7 19.63 -8.21 -11.22
C VAL A 7 19.14 -7.52 -9.96
N VAL A 8 19.26 -8.18 -8.79
CA VAL A 8 18.86 -7.64 -7.50
C VAL A 8 19.57 -6.32 -7.19
N LYS A 9 20.88 -6.25 -7.39
CA LYS A 9 21.66 -5.02 -7.17
C LYS A 9 21.23 -3.91 -8.12
N THR A 10 20.98 -4.21 -9.40
CA THR A 10 20.55 -3.23 -10.38
C THR A 10 19.16 -2.68 -10.04
N LYS A 11 18.20 -3.54 -9.75
CA LYS A 11 16.85 -3.10 -9.30
C LYS A 11 16.92 -2.23 -8.06
N ARG A 12 17.70 -2.62 -7.05
CA ARG A 12 17.90 -1.83 -5.82
C ARG A 12 18.48 -0.45 -6.12
N ASN A 13 19.46 -0.36 -7.00
CA ASN A 13 20.06 0.91 -7.39
C ASN A 13 19.04 1.82 -8.10
N ILE A 14 18.31 1.27 -9.10
CA ILE A 14 17.23 1.99 -9.81
C ILE A 14 16.19 2.52 -8.83
N LYS A 15 15.73 1.69 -7.89
CA LYS A 15 14.77 2.09 -6.83
C LYS A 15 15.31 3.22 -5.95
N SER A 16 16.56 3.13 -5.53
CA SER A 16 17.20 4.17 -4.69
C SER A 16 17.24 5.51 -5.40
N GLU A 17 17.68 5.55 -6.65
CA GLU A 17 17.77 6.79 -7.43
C GLU A 17 16.38 7.37 -7.76
N MET A 18 15.39 6.49 -8.01
CA MET A 18 14.01 6.93 -8.18
C MET A 18 13.46 7.59 -6.91
N MET A 19 13.76 7.02 -5.75
CA MET A 19 13.37 7.62 -4.46
C MET A 19 13.98 9.01 -4.25
N GLU A 20 15.26 9.21 -4.62
CA GLU A 20 15.89 10.53 -4.55
C GLU A 20 15.28 11.55 -5.52
N LEU A 21 14.90 11.12 -6.72
CA LEU A 21 14.22 11.98 -7.68
C LEU A 21 12.82 12.39 -7.21
N LEU A 22 12.08 11.45 -6.63
CA LEU A 22 10.74 11.70 -6.09
C LEU A 22 10.73 12.72 -4.94
N GLN A 23 11.82 12.84 -4.17
CA GLN A 23 11.95 13.89 -3.17
C GLN A 23 12.08 15.30 -3.78
N LYS A 24 12.49 15.40 -5.03
CA LYS A 24 12.78 16.67 -5.71
C LYS A 24 11.66 17.11 -6.64
N LYS A 25 10.90 16.15 -7.20
CA LYS A 25 9.86 16.44 -8.18
C LYS A 25 8.84 15.29 -8.30
N PRO A 26 7.61 15.59 -8.75
CA PRO A 26 6.58 14.57 -8.94
C PRO A 26 6.94 13.59 -10.05
N VAL A 27 6.38 12.39 -9.96
CA VAL A 27 6.68 11.26 -10.86
C VAL A 27 6.47 11.59 -12.34
N GLU A 28 5.48 12.42 -12.67
CA GLU A 28 5.14 12.86 -14.03
C GLU A 28 6.26 13.67 -14.70
N LYS A 29 7.19 14.22 -13.90
CA LYS A 29 8.35 14.99 -14.37
C LYS A 29 9.64 14.18 -14.39
N ILE A 30 9.61 12.92 -13.98
CA ILE A 30 10.77 12.03 -13.99
C ILE A 30 10.82 11.30 -15.34
N THR A 31 11.98 11.26 -15.95
CA THR A 31 12.19 10.56 -17.23
C THR A 31 13.14 9.38 -17.07
N VAL A 32 12.96 8.34 -17.89
CA VAL A 32 13.87 7.18 -17.94
C VAL A 32 15.31 7.63 -18.25
N THR A 33 15.49 8.67 -19.08
CA THR A 33 16.82 9.20 -19.42
C THR A 33 17.56 9.73 -18.19
N GLU A 34 16.87 10.52 -17.41
CA GLU A 34 17.42 11.12 -16.20
C GLU A 34 17.70 10.07 -15.13
N LEU A 35 16.73 9.19 -14.85
CA LEU A 35 16.89 8.12 -13.89
C LEU A 35 18.04 7.16 -14.26
N ALA A 36 18.12 6.76 -15.53
CA ALA A 36 19.22 5.89 -16.01
C ALA A 36 20.59 6.56 -15.85
N SER A 37 20.67 7.89 -16.11
CA SER A 37 21.90 8.65 -15.91
C SER A 37 22.31 8.68 -14.43
N GLN A 38 21.38 8.92 -13.51
CA GLN A 38 21.67 8.95 -12.07
C GLN A 38 22.06 7.56 -11.54
N ALA A 39 21.34 6.53 -12.00
CA ALA A 39 21.63 5.14 -11.61
C ALA A 39 22.88 4.55 -12.31
N PHE A 40 23.59 5.34 -13.13
CA PHE A 40 24.77 4.90 -13.90
C PHE A 40 24.51 3.65 -14.75
N ILE A 41 23.31 3.56 -15.36
CA ILE A 41 22.92 2.48 -16.26
C ILE A 41 22.54 3.04 -17.63
N ASN A 42 22.51 2.17 -18.65
CA ASN A 42 21.91 2.54 -19.92
C ASN A 42 20.37 2.33 -19.89
N LYS A 43 19.65 3.00 -20.81
CA LYS A 43 18.19 2.87 -20.92
C LYS A 43 17.73 1.43 -21.19
N GLY A 44 18.51 0.66 -21.97
CA GLY A 44 18.20 -0.75 -22.23
C GLY A 44 18.19 -1.58 -20.95
N THR A 45 19.12 -1.30 -20.01
CA THR A 45 19.13 -1.94 -18.69
C THR A 45 17.87 -1.58 -17.90
N PHE A 46 17.42 -0.32 -17.94
CA PHE A 46 16.16 0.07 -17.30
C PHE A 46 14.98 -0.71 -17.89
N TYR A 47 14.83 -0.71 -19.23
CA TYR A 47 13.73 -1.39 -19.91
C TYR A 47 13.76 -2.92 -19.81
N HIS A 48 14.88 -3.49 -19.40
CA HIS A 48 14.97 -4.91 -19.05
C HIS A 48 14.23 -5.24 -17.74
N HIS A 49 14.06 -4.25 -16.86
CA HIS A 49 13.46 -4.43 -15.54
C HIS A 49 12.08 -3.82 -15.42
N TYR A 50 11.82 -2.72 -16.12
CA TYR A 50 10.59 -1.91 -16.00
C TYR A 50 10.12 -1.45 -17.36
N SER A 51 8.81 -1.48 -17.58
CA SER A 51 8.18 -1.01 -18.83
C SER A 51 8.30 0.51 -18.99
N ASP A 52 8.16 1.24 -17.90
CA ASP A 52 8.24 2.70 -17.83
C ASP A 52 8.48 3.19 -16.39
N ILE A 53 8.47 4.52 -16.19
CA ILE A 53 8.64 5.15 -14.88
C ILE A 53 7.50 4.81 -13.93
N TYR A 54 6.29 4.64 -14.46
CA TYR A 54 5.13 4.35 -13.61
C TYR A 54 5.14 2.91 -13.10
N ASP A 55 5.60 1.96 -13.90
CA ASP A 55 5.80 0.56 -13.49
C ASP A 55 6.76 0.49 -12.28
N LEU A 56 7.89 1.18 -12.35
CA LEU A 56 8.82 1.31 -11.22
C LEU A 56 8.17 2.01 -10.01
N TYR A 57 7.43 3.10 -10.24
CA TYR A 57 6.75 3.83 -9.17
C TYR A 57 5.71 2.95 -8.45
N HIS A 58 4.95 2.17 -9.21
CA HIS A 58 3.99 1.21 -8.68
C HIS A 58 4.66 0.12 -7.82
N GLU A 59 5.82 -0.42 -8.26
CA GLU A 59 6.59 -1.38 -7.47
C GLU A 59 7.08 -0.74 -6.15
N LEU A 60 7.54 0.52 -6.16
CA LEU A 60 7.94 1.23 -4.94
C LEU A 60 6.80 1.44 -3.96
N VAL A 61 5.62 1.85 -4.45
CA VAL A 61 4.42 2.01 -3.62
C VAL A 61 3.99 0.67 -3.02
N SER A 62 3.97 -0.38 -3.84
CA SER A 62 3.61 -1.73 -3.39
C SER A 62 4.57 -2.24 -2.31
N ASP A 63 5.88 -2.10 -2.50
CA ASP A 63 6.89 -2.49 -1.51
C ASP A 63 6.69 -1.73 -0.18
N PHE A 64 6.44 -0.43 -0.26
CA PHE A 64 6.20 0.38 0.93
C PHE A 64 4.98 -0.09 1.70
N ILE A 65 3.86 -0.30 1.02
CA ILE A 65 2.60 -0.75 1.63
C ILE A 65 2.76 -2.17 2.20
N GLU A 66 3.41 -3.09 1.47
CA GLU A 66 3.69 -4.44 1.96
C GLU A 66 4.55 -4.41 3.23
N ASN A 67 5.59 -3.60 3.26
CA ASN A 67 6.45 -3.46 4.45
C ASN A 67 5.69 -2.85 5.64
N THR A 68 4.83 -1.87 5.39
CA THR A 68 4.08 -1.16 6.43
C THR A 68 2.94 -2.03 6.97
N ILE A 69 2.08 -2.54 6.09
CA ILE A 69 0.95 -3.40 6.46
C ILE A 69 1.46 -4.78 6.90
N GLY A 70 2.42 -5.37 6.19
CA GLY A 70 2.94 -6.70 6.48
C GLY A 70 3.59 -6.84 7.86
N SER A 71 3.97 -5.74 8.52
CA SER A 71 4.50 -5.71 9.88
C SER A 71 3.43 -5.75 10.98
N LEU A 72 2.14 -5.62 10.65
CA LEU A 72 1.07 -5.68 11.64
C LEU A 72 0.93 -7.11 12.20
N ASP A 73 0.66 -7.22 13.49
CA ASP A 73 0.54 -8.49 14.21
C ASP A 73 -0.88 -8.79 14.72
N TYR A 74 -1.87 -7.96 14.32
CA TYR A 74 -3.23 -8.01 14.85
C TYR A 74 -4.32 -8.30 13.79
N TYR A 75 -4.01 -9.00 12.72
CA TYR A 75 -4.97 -9.31 11.63
C TYR A 75 -6.19 -10.13 12.10
N GLU A 76 -6.01 -11.03 13.07
CA GLU A 76 -7.12 -11.82 13.61
C GLU A 76 -8.17 -10.96 14.31
N GLU A 77 -7.77 -9.82 14.88
CA GLU A 77 -8.68 -8.88 15.53
C GLU A 77 -9.71 -8.30 14.55
N PHE A 78 -9.41 -8.29 13.24
CA PHE A 78 -10.40 -7.87 12.24
C PHE A 78 -11.71 -8.67 12.34
N PHE A 79 -11.61 -9.96 12.60
CA PHE A 79 -12.77 -10.86 12.71
C PHE A 79 -13.26 -10.99 14.15
N THR A 80 -12.38 -11.05 15.12
CA THR A 80 -12.71 -11.32 16.53
C THR A 80 -13.07 -10.08 17.33
N GLU A 81 -12.32 -9.00 17.11
CA GLU A 81 -12.44 -7.72 17.84
C GLU A 81 -12.35 -6.52 16.87
N PRO A 82 -13.30 -6.38 15.89
CA PRO A 82 -13.17 -5.41 14.80
C PRO A 82 -13.07 -3.95 15.27
N GLU A 83 -13.62 -3.59 16.43
CA GLU A 83 -13.43 -2.25 17.01
C GLU A 83 -11.98 -1.98 17.35
N ARG A 84 -11.32 -2.95 18.00
CA ARG A 84 -9.92 -2.86 18.41
C ARG A 84 -9.00 -2.85 17.19
N PHE A 85 -9.26 -3.71 16.20
CA PHE A 85 -8.56 -3.68 14.92
C PHE A 85 -8.61 -2.29 14.28
N LEU A 86 -9.81 -1.72 14.14
CA LEU A 86 -10.00 -0.41 13.50
C LEU A 86 -9.32 0.72 14.28
N GLN A 87 -9.37 0.71 15.61
CA GLN A 87 -8.68 1.70 16.44
C GLN A 87 -7.18 1.67 16.23
N LYS A 88 -6.55 0.48 16.26
CA LYS A 88 -5.13 0.29 15.99
C LYS A 88 -4.79 0.71 14.56
N PHE A 89 -5.54 0.22 13.58
CA PHE A 89 -5.30 0.50 12.17
C PHE A 89 -5.39 2.01 11.86
N LEU A 90 -6.42 2.69 12.35
CA LEU A 90 -6.54 4.15 12.16
C LEU A 90 -5.47 4.94 12.91
N CYS A 91 -4.90 4.40 13.98
CA CYS A 91 -3.78 4.99 14.69
C CYS A 91 -2.47 4.81 13.90
N ASP A 92 -2.20 3.59 13.43
CA ASP A 92 -0.97 3.24 12.70
C ASP A 92 -0.92 3.87 11.30
N PHE A 93 -2.10 4.03 10.68
CA PHE A 93 -2.24 4.61 9.33
C PHE A 93 -2.79 6.05 9.37
N ARG A 94 -2.19 6.93 10.18
CA ARG A 94 -2.49 8.36 10.08
C ARG A 94 -1.97 8.93 8.78
N VAL A 95 -2.85 9.58 8.01
CA VAL A 95 -2.49 10.16 6.70
C VAL A 95 -1.28 11.10 6.80
N ASN A 96 -1.19 11.87 7.89
CA ASN A 96 -0.06 12.78 8.11
C ASN A 96 1.26 12.04 8.38
N ASP A 97 1.21 10.85 8.95
CA ASP A 97 2.42 10.05 9.21
C ASP A 97 2.81 9.26 7.97
N ILE A 98 1.85 8.80 7.17
CA ILE A 98 2.11 8.23 5.84
C ILE A 98 2.77 9.28 4.94
N LYS A 99 2.29 10.52 4.89
CA LYS A 99 2.90 11.61 4.13
C LYS A 99 4.33 11.91 4.57
N LYS A 100 4.66 11.77 5.86
CA LYS A 100 6.01 11.95 6.39
C LYS A 100 6.93 10.77 6.11
N THR A 101 6.40 9.55 6.21
CA THR A 101 7.16 8.31 6.07
C THR A 101 7.29 7.89 4.60
N PHE A 102 6.30 8.26 3.78
CA PHE A 102 6.29 8.09 2.33
C PHE A 102 6.45 9.46 1.65
N PRO A 103 7.70 9.96 1.53
CA PRO A 103 7.99 11.27 0.98
C PRO A 103 7.59 11.44 -0.50
N PHE A 104 7.13 10.37 -1.12
CA PHE A 104 6.70 10.30 -2.53
C PHE A 104 5.20 10.43 -2.71
N TYR A 105 4.44 10.58 -1.62
CA TYR A 105 3.02 10.85 -1.70
C TYR A 105 2.82 12.24 -2.30
N THR A 106 2.69 12.29 -3.61
CA THR A 106 2.31 13.50 -4.33
C THR A 106 0.79 13.63 -4.30
N GLU A 107 0.29 14.81 -3.95
CA GLU A 107 -1.11 15.19 -4.16
C GLU A 107 -1.32 15.28 -5.69
N GLY A 108 -1.80 14.21 -6.29
CA GLY A 108 -1.99 14.14 -7.72
C GLY A 108 -2.75 12.87 -8.14
N THR A 109 -2.89 12.66 -9.43
CA THR A 109 -3.63 11.53 -10.02
C THR A 109 -3.16 10.17 -9.50
N HIS A 110 -1.89 10.05 -9.11
CA HIS A 110 -1.30 8.81 -8.60
C HIS A 110 -1.58 8.55 -7.11
N SER A 111 -2.04 9.54 -6.34
CA SER A 111 -2.50 9.32 -4.96
C SER A 111 -3.74 8.42 -4.88
N LEU A 112 -4.50 8.31 -5.97
CA LEU A 112 -5.68 7.45 -6.08
C LEU A 112 -5.36 5.95 -6.01
N PHE A 113 -4.11 5.55 -6.26
CA PHE A 113 -3.70 4.15 -6.22
C PHE A 113 -3.38 3.65 -4.80
N LEU A 114 -3.08 4.54 -3.85
CA LEU A 114 -2.75 4.14 -2.49
C LEU A 114 -3.87 3.30 -1.81
N PRO A 115 -5.16 3.70 -1.86
CA PRO A 115 -6.24 2.87 -1.33
C PRO A 115 -6.34 1.50 -2.00
N TYR A 116 -6.05 1.41 -3.29
CA TYR A 116 -6.02 0.15 -4.02
C TYR A 116 -4.95 -0.80 -3.46
N TYR A 117 -3.69 -0.35 -3.34
CA TYR A 117 -2.60 -1.16 -2.79
C TYR A 117 -2.85 -1.58 -1.34
N VAL A 118 -3.34 -0.64 -0.50
CA VAL A 118 -3.74 -0.97 0.88
C VAL A 118 -4.79 -2.07 0.89
N THR A 119 -5.81 -1.97 0.03
CA THR A 119 -6.88 -2.96 -0.05
C THR A 119 -6.34 -4.34 -0.47
N GLU A 120 -5.50 -4.40 -1.49
CA GLU A 120 -4.89 -5.65 -1.99
C GLU A 120 -4.05 -6.35 -0.91
N VAL A 121 -3.15 -5.59 -0.26
CA VAL A 121 -2.27 -6.16 0.77
C VAL A 121 -3.07 -6.61 1.99
N LEU A 122 -4.00 -5.78 2.48
CA LEU A 122 -4.87 -6.13 3.60
C LEU A 122 -5.74 -7.36 3.29
N LEU A 123 -6.35 -7.43 2.11
CA LEU A 123 -7.16 -8.57 1.72
C LEU A 123 -6.35 -9.87 1.78
N ASN A 124 -5.16 -9.88 1.21
CA ASN A 124 -4.31 -11.06 1.20
C ASN A 124 -3.86 -11.45 2.62
N ARG A 125 -3.52 -10.48 3.46
CA ARG A 125 -3.12 -10.71 4.86
C ARG A 125 -4.29 -11.23 5.70
N LEU A 126 -5.47 -10.60 5.62
CA LEU A 126 -6.67 -11.03 6.35
C LEU A 126 -7.14 -12.43 5.93
N MET A 127 -7.03 -12.76 4.64
CA MET A 127 -7.35 -14.11 4.18
C MET A 127 -6.29 -15.15 4.61
N SER A 128 -5.04 -14.74 4.89
CA SER A 128 -3.97 -15.64 5.32
C SER A 128 -4.06 -16.10 6.78
N VAL A 129 -4.82 -15.38 7.64
CA VAL A 129 -5.01 -15.81 9.05
C VAL A 129 -5.96 -17.00 9.20
N ASN A 130 -6.60 -17.45 8.09
CA ASN A 130 -7.47 -18.63 8.05
C ASN A 130 -8.65 -18.60 9.05
N TYR A 131 -9.10 -17.41 9.44
CA TYR A 131 -10.29 -17.26 10.29
C TYR A 131 -11.57 -17.63 9.54
N VAL A 132 -11.63 -17.30 8.26
CA VAL A 132 -12.70 -17.70 7.34
C VAL A 132 -12.11 -18.51 6.19
N GLU A 133 -12.94 -19.42 5.61
CA GLU A 133 -12.53 -20.18 4.45
C GLU A 133 -12.20 -19.26 3.26
N ASN A 134 -11.14 -19.57 2.52
CA ASN A 134 -10.69 -18.78 1.37
C ASN A 134 -11.56 -19.02 0.14
N THR A 135 -12.83 -18.63 0.21
CA THR A 135 -13.80 -18.65 -0.90
C THR A 135 -13.89 -17.29 -1.57
N ILE A 136 -14.41 -17.26 -2.81
CA ILE A 136 -14.69 -16.00 -3.51
C ILE A 136 -15.68 -15.15 -2.71
N GLU A 137 -16.70 -15.75 -2.11
CA GLU A 137 -17.68 -15.04 -1.29
C GLU A 137 -17.02 -14.34 -0.10
N ASN A 138 -16.18 -15.03 0.67
CA ASN A 138 -15.49 -14.46 1.81
C ASN A 138 -14.47 -13.39 1.40
N ARG A 139 -13.77 -13.59 0.27
CA ARG A 139 -12.88 -12.54 -0.29
C ARG A 139 -13.67 -11.27 -0.62
N VAL A 140 -14.84 -11.39 -1.25
CA VAL A 140 -15.71 -10.23 -1.55
C VAL A 140 -16.19 -9.56 -0.27
N LYS A 141 -16.64 -10.32 0.74
CA LYS A 141 -17.06 -9.80 2.05
C LYS A 141 -15.94 -8.99 2.72
N VAL A 142 -14.74 -9.57 2.82
CA VAL A 142 -13.56 -8.90 3.40
C VAL A 142 -13.21 -7.66 2.60
N GLN A 143 -13.19 -7.73 1.28
CA GLN A 143 -12.89 -6.58 0.42
C GLN A 143 -13.91 -5.44 0.60
N CYS A 144 -15.20 -5.73 0.69
CA CYS A 144 -16.23 -4.72 0.97
C CYS A 144 -15.97 -4.00 2.31
N CYS A 145 -15.61 -4.77 3.36
CA CYS A 145 -15.29 -4.20 4.66
C CYS A 145 -14.04 -3.31 4.62
N ILE A 146 -12.96 -3.76 3.95
CA ILE A 146 -11.74 -2.96 3.78
C ILE A 146 -12.04 -1.69 2.98
N THR A 147 -12.80 -1.80 1.89
CA THR A 147 -13.18 -0.64 1.06
C THR A 147 -13.99 0.38 1.86
N ALA A 148 -14.95 -0.06 2.67
CA ALA A 148 -15.71 0.83 3.54
C ALA A 148 -14.79 1.55 4.53
N MET A 149 -13.82 0.85 5.14
CA MET A 149 -12.84 1.42 6.07
C MET A 149 -11.94 2.45 5.37
N THR A 150 -11.33 2.11 4.24
CA THR A 150 -10.38 2.97 3.51
C THR A 150 -11.08 4.17 2.87
N ALA A 151 -12.25 3.98 2.29
CA ALA A 151 -13.04 5.06 1.69
C ALA A 151 -13.54 6.06 2.74
N THR A 152 -14.06 5.58 3.88
CA THR A 152 -14.47 6.49 4.96
C THR A 152 -13.29 7.28 5.52
N LYS A 153 -12.13 6.64 5.69
CA LYS A 153 -10.90 7.32 6.16
C LYS A 153 -10.42 8.40 5.20
N SER A 154 -10.60 8.22 3.90
CA SER A 154 -10.19 9.21 2.89
C SER A 154 -11.14 10.42 2.78
N HIS A 155 -12.39 10.29 3.22
CA HIS A 155 -13.41 11.33 3.10
C HIS A 155 -13.67 12.10 4.41
N PHE A 156 -13.34 11.53 5.57
CA PHE A 156 -13.62 12.12 6.87
C PHE A 156 -12.35 12.40 7.66
N ASP A 157 -12.33 13.53 8.35
CA ASP A 157 -11.23 13.93 9.23
C ASP A 157 -11.11 13.00 10.46
N GLU A 158 -9.97 13.06 11.12
CA GLU A 158 -9.68 12.26 12.32
C GLU A 158 -10.68 12.47 13.46
N ALA A 159 -11.35 13.64 13.49
CA ALA A 159 -12.42 13.92 14.45
C ALA A 159 -13.57 12.91 14.37
N TYR A 160 -13.78 12.28 13.22
CA TYR A 160 -14.84 11.29 13.00
C TYR A 160 -14.39 9.84 13.20
N ASN A 161 -13.14 9.58 13.59
CA ASN A 161 -12.62 8.22 13.75
C ASN A 161 -13.48 7.35 14.68
N ASN A 162 -14.00 7.89 15.77
CA ASN A 162 -14.87 7.15 16.69
C ASN A 162 -16.19 6.70 16.03
N ILE A 163 -16.74 7.52 15.15
CA ILE A 163 -17.96 7.18 14.40
C ILE A 163 -17.62 6.12 13.35
N ILE A 164 -16.51 6.27 12.63
CA ILE A 164 -16.03 5.31 11.65
C ILE A 164 -15.82 3.94 12.31
N VAL A 165 -15.10 3.90 13.44
CA VAL A 165 -14.87 2.67 14.20
C VAL A 165 -16.21 2.02 14.55
N LYS A 166 -17.15 2.76 15.15
CA LYS A 166 -18.45 2.23 15.58
C LYS A 166 -19.28 1.67 14.40
N VAL A 167 -19.31 2.38 13.26
CA VAL A 167 -20.13 1.98 12.12
C VAL A 167 -19.51 0.81 11.38
N VAL A 168 -18.22 0.89 11.08
CA VAL A 168 -17.52 -0.14 10.30
C VAL A 168 -17.34 -1.42 11.11
N SER A 169 -17.05 -1.36 12.40
CA SER A 169 -16.96 -2.56 13.24
C SER A 169 -18.29 -3.32 13.33
N LYS A 170 -19.40 -2.59 13.45
CA LYS A 170 -20.74 -3.22 13.40
C LYS A 170 -21.00 -3.90 12.05
N MET A 171 -20.59 -3.27 10.94
CA MET A 171 -20.71 -3.86 9.62
C MET A 171 -19.87 -5.13 9.50
N ILE A 172 -18.62 -5.13 9.96
CA ILE A 172 -17.75 -6.31 9.95
C ILE A 172 -18.40 -7.44 10.77
N ARG A 173 -18.86 -7.19 12.00
CA ARG A 173 -19.53 -8.20 12.82
C ARG A 173 -20.73 -8.80 12.09
N SER A 174 -21.65 -7.99 11.60
CA SER A 174 -22.85 -8.49 10.91
C SER A 174 -22.57 -9.22 9.60
N THR A 175 -21.34 -9.15 9.08
CA THR A 175 -20.93 -9.84 7.86
C THR A 175 -20.40 -11.23 8.14
N PHE A 176 -19.79 -11.45 9.34
CA PHE A 176 -19.08 -12.69 9.69
C PHE A 176 -19.69 -13.44 10.89
N GLU A 177 -20.68 -12.90 11.59
CA GLU A 177 -21.55 -13.56 12.57
C GLU A 177 -22.77 -14.21 11.87
#